data_b2e6c06ebabd97e2d682f51b27e9b84a
#
_entry.id   b2e6c06ebabd97e2d682f51b27e9b84a
#
_cell.length_a   1.000
_cell.length_b   1.000
_cell.length_c   1.000
_cell.angle_alpha   90.00
_cell.angle_beta   90.00
_cell.angle_gamma   90.00
#
_symmetry.space_group_name_H-M   'P 1'
#
loop_
_entity.id
_entity.type
_entity.pdbx_description
1 polymer ?
#
loop_
_entity_poly.entity_id
_entity_poly.type
_entity_poly.pdbx_seq_one_letter_code
_entity_poly.pdbx_strand_id
1 'polypeptide(L)'
;MIGRMLLFFILLIFNTACFAQKGIPLSIGISEILHSKVLGEDRTINICLPDNYNPSDSVRYPIVYVLDGGVDEDFFHIAGIVRFSTQPWIDRFPQSIVVGIGGNTRRRDFTFPVENTDFIEKEGFQKANFPSYGGSEQYRAFIKNELIPYMGNNYKTNGKQTLIGESLAGLFSVEILLKQPELFDDYIIISPSLWWGDEFLLENADKFLQRNLKKNINVYLGVPNREEDVKMYDESKALSEVIKSNKQIHFVFDYMPDELHSTVIHQAVYNAFKKLYPKTVYSKQ
;
A
#
# COMPACT_ATOMS: atom_id res chain seq x y z
N MET A 1 20.49 80.90 35.18
CA MET A 1 20.52 80.49 33.78
C MET A 1 20.81 78.98 33.77
N ILE A 2 19.79 78.20 33.51
CA ILE A 2 19.84 76.72 33.64
C ILE A 2 20.06 76.13 32.26
N GLY A 3 21.27 75.55 32.04
CA GLY A 3 21.63 74.88 30.82
C GLY A 3 21.01 73.44 30.79
N ARG A 4 20.11 73.25 29.84
CA ARG A 4 19.55 71.92 29.58
C ARG A 4 20.57 71.04 28.81
N MET A 5 21.13 70.04 29.42
CA MET A 5 21.89 68.97 28.79
C MET A 5 20.92 67.97 28.15
N LEU A 6 20.87 67.94 26.81
CA LEU A 6 20.13 66.97 26.03
C LEU A 6 20.98 65.68 25.91
N LEU A 7 20.58 64.62 26.62
CA LEU A 7 21.18 63.30 26.46
C LEU A 7 20.55 62.63 25.22
N PHE A 8 21.32 62.50 24.15
CA PHE A 8 20.94 61.67 22.98
C PHE A 8 21.21 60.19 23.32
N PHE A 9 20.15 59.44 23.56
CA PHE A 9 20.21 57.97 23.60
C PHE A 9 20.24 57.45 22.18
N ILE A 10 21.39 57.01 21.66
CA ILE A 10 21.50 56.28 20.41
C ILE A 10 21.11 54.84 20.73
N LEU A 11 19.89 54.46 20.36
CA LEU A 11 19.43 53.04 20.36
C LEU A 11 20.10 52.32 19.16
N LEU A 12 21.19 51.61 19.42
CA LEU A 12 21.77 50.68 18.47
C LEU A 12 20.84 49.46 18.39
N ILE A 13 19.97 49.45 17.39
CA ILE A 13 19.20 48.26 17.03
C ILE A 13 20.17 47.29 16.36
N PHE A 14 20.72 46.36 17.11
CA PHE A 14 21.37 45.17 16.53
C PHE A 14 20.30 44.32 15.82
N ASN A 15 20.16 44.53 14.51
CA ASN A 15 19.50 43.55 13.67
C ASN A 15 20.36 42.29 13.66
N THR A 16 20.13 41.37 14.60
CA THR A 16 20.61 40.00 14.47
C THR A 16 19.80 39.39 13.34
N ALA A 17 20.31 39.46 12.12
CA ALA A 17 19.83 38.63 11.04
C ALA A 17 20.04 37.18 11.47
N CYS A 18 18.96 36.54 11.94
CA CYS A 18 18.93 35.11 12.17
C CYS A 18 19.07 34.45 10.80
N PHE A 19 20.30 34.12 10.42
CA PHE A 19 20.53 33.28 9.24
C PHE A 19 19.96 31.92 9.56
N ALA A 20 18.68 31.72 9.25
CA ALA A 20 18.12 30.39 9.26
C ALA A 20 18.99 29.55 8.30
N GLN A 21 19.66 28.56 8.84
CA GLN A 21 20.49 27.66 8.07
C GLN A 21 19.59 27.06 6.99
N LYS A 22 19.85 27.35 5.70
CA LYS A 22 19.09 26.77 4.59
C LYS A 22 19.39 25.28 4.56
N GLY A 23 18.51 24.48 5.15
CA GLY A 23 18.57 23.03 5.02
C GLY A 23 18.40 22.62 3.55
N ILE A 24 19.03 21.53 3.18
CA ILE A 24 18.78 20.87 1.89
C ILE A 24 17.58 19.92 2.11
N PRO A 25 16.50 20.03 1.31
CA PRO A 25 15.37 19.11 1.44
C PRO A 25 15.82 17.66 1.24
N LEU A 26 15.42 16.79 2.15
CA LEU A 26 15.56 15.34 1.99
C LEU A 26 14.29 14.83 1.32
N SER A 27 14.34 14.57 0.00
CA SER A 27 13.21 14.04 -0.76
C SER A 27 13.29 12.52 -0.85
N ILE A 28 12.18 11.85 -0.56
CA ILE A 28 12.02 10.40 -0.77
C ILE A 28 11.33 10.11 -2.10
N GLY A 29 10.59 11.05 -2.66
CA GLY A 29 9.80 10.88 -3.88
C GLY A 29 9.11 12.17 -4.30
N ILE A 30 8.13 12.03 -5.18
CA ILE A 30 7.27 13.11 -5.68
C ILE A 30 5.80 12.73 -5.50
N SER A 31 4.93 13.73 -5.39
CA SER A 31 3.48 13.56 -5.45
C SER A 31 2.96 14.14 -6.75
N GLU A 32 2.14 13.38 -7.44
CA GLU A 32 1.46 13.78 -8.68
C GLU A 32 -0.05 13.70 -8.49
N ILE A 33 -0.79 14.51 -9.21
CA ILE A 33 -2.26 14.47 -9.24
C ILE A 33 -2.68 13.83 -10.56
N LEU A 34 -3.38 12.70 -10.46
CA LEU A 34 -3.98 12.01 -11.59
C LEU A 34 -5.49 12.23 -11.59
N HIS A 35 -5.99 12.97 -12.58
CA HIS A 35 -7.43 13.11 -12.77
C HIS A 35 -8.01 11.81 -13.34
N SER A 36 -8.83 11.14 -12.56
CA SER A 36 -9.50 9.91 -12.98
C SER A 36 -10.84 10.21 -13.64
N LYS A 37 -10.98 9.79 -14.90
CA LYS A 37 -12.26 9.85 -15.60
C LYS A 37 -13.24 8.79 -15.11
N VAL A 38 -12.71 7.63 -14.69
CA VAL A 38 -13.51 6.53 -14.14
C VAL A 38 -14.14 6.91 -12.83
N LEU A 39 -13.37 7.56 -11.94
CA LEU A 39 -13.85 7.98 -10.62
C LEU A 39 -14.53 9.36 -10.63
N GLY A 40 -14.26 10.19 -11.65
CA GLY A 40 -14.72 11.57 -11.73
C GLY A 40 -14.06 12.50 -10.70
N GLU A 41 -12.86 12.17 -10.23
CA GLU A 41 -12.15 12.90 -9.19
C GLU A 41 -10.65 12.79 -9.34
N ASP A 42 -9.91 13.67 -8.65
CA ASP A 42 -8.45 13.66 -8.62
C ASP A 42 -7.93 12.66 -7.58
N ARG A 43 -6.83 11.97 -7.94
CA ARG A 43 -6.10 11.07 -7.05
C ARG A 43 -4.67 11.52 -6.86
N THR A 44 -4.22 11.56 -5.62
CA THR A 44 -2.82 11.79 -5.29
C THR A 44 -2.04 10.50 -5.46
N ILE A 45 -1.01 10.55 -6.29
CA ILE A 45 -0.12 9.43 -6.56
C ILE A 45 1.27 9.80 -6.06
N ASN A 46 1.73 9.12 -5.02
CA ASN A 46 3.06 9.31 -4.45
C ASN A 46 4.02 8.32 -5.09
N ILE A 47 5.14 8.80 -5.62
CA ILE A 47 6.06 7.98 -6.40
C ILE A 47 7.46 8.08 -5.81
N CYS A 48 8.03 6.94 -5.39
CA CYS A 48 9.42 6.79 -5.02
C CYS A 48 10.15 5.99 -6.10
N LEU A 49 11.14 6.60 -6.72
CA LEU A 49 11.96 5.96 -7.75
C LEU A 49 13.13 5.21 -7.11
N PRO A 50 13.62 4.12 -7.73
CA PRO A 50 14.81 3.43 -7.26
C PRO A 50 16.05 4.31 -7.36
N ASP A 51 17.06 4.00 -6.54
CA ASP A 51 18.33 4.71 -6.59
C ASP A 51 18.92 4.61 -8.01
N ASN A 52 19.44 5.72 -8.51
CA ASN A 52 19.98 5.85 -9.87
C ASN A 52 18.99 5.67 -11.03
N TYR A 53 17.68 5.85 -10.76
CA TYR A 53 16.70 5.87 -11.85
C TYR A 53 17.04 6.94 -12.88
N ASN A 54 17.14 6.52 -14.15
CA ASN A 54 17.39 7.44 -15.26
C ASN A 54 16.36 7.16 -16.38
N PRO A 55 15.53 8.13 -16.73
CA PRO A 55 14.51 7.95 -17.77
C PRO A 55 15.09 7.69 -19.17
N SER A 56 16.38 8.00 -19.37
CA SER A 56 17.07 7.77 -20.66
C SER A 56 17.66 6.36 -20.78
N ASP A 57 17.74 5.60 -19.68
CA ASP A 57 18.34 4.24 -19.71
C ASP A 57 17.39 3.21 -20.30
N SER A 58 17.96 2.06 -20.67
CA SER A 58 17.21 0.87 -21.06
C SER A 58 16.67 0.06 -19.87
N VAL A 59 17.17 0.33 -18.66
CA VAL A 59 16.77 -0.39 -17.44
C VAL A 59 15.29 -0.14 -17.16
N ARG A 60 14.58 -1.22 -16.80
CA ARG A 60 13.16 -1.20 -16.49
C ARG A 60 12.90 -1.87 -15.16
N TYR A 61 11.98 -1.31 -14.39
CA TYR A 61 11.75 -1.65 -13.00
C TYR A 61 10.35 -2.24 -12.78
N PRO A 62 10.18 -3.19 -11.86
CA PRO A 62 8.86 -3.58 -11.37
C PRO A 62 8.25 -2.43 -10.57
N ILE A 63 6.93 -2.46 -10.40
CA ILE A 63 6.20 -1.49 -9.60
C ILE A 63 5.58 -2.16 -8.38
N VAL A 64 5.70 -1.50 -7.23
CA VAL A 64 5.01 -1.84 -5.98
C VAL A 64 3.92 -0.80 -5.75
N TYR A 65 2.66 -1.20 -5.87
CA TYR A 65 1.51 -0.36 -5.56
C TYR A 65 1.11 -0.55 -4.10
N VAL A 66 0.95 0.56 -3.39
CA VAL A 66 0.57 0.62 -1.98
C VAL A 66 -0.80 1.29 -1.89
N LEU A 67 -1.79 0.53 -1.48
CA LEU A 67 -3.10 1.06 -1.11
C LEU A 67 -2.96 1.75 0.26
N ASP A 68 -3.76 2.81 0.51
CA ASP A 68 -3.52 3.72 1.65
C ASP A 68 -2.08 4.27 1.62
N GLY A 69 -1.66 4.70 0.43
CA GLY A 69 -0.31 5.16 0.13
C GLY A 69 -0.16 6.69 0.19
N GLY A 70 -0.91 7.37 1.06
CA GLY A 70 -0.73 8.78 1.36
C GLY A 70 0.57 9.06 2.13
N VAL A 71 1.00 10.33 2.13
CA VAL A 71 2.21 10.75 2.88
C VAL A 71 2.02 10.70 4.39
N ASP A 72 0.79 10.75 4.85
CA ASP A 72 0.33 10.60 6.23
C ASP A 72 -0.19 9.18 6.54
N GLU A 73 -0.06 8.28 5.57
CA GLU A 73 -0.39 6.86 5.65
C GLU A 73 0.90 6.02 5.54
N ASP A 74 0.87 4.91 4.81
CA ASP A 74 1.96 3.92 4.79
C ASP A 74 3.07 4.19 3.76
N PHE A 75 2.93 5.21 2.91
CA PHE A 75 3.88 5.44 1.80
C PHE A 75 5.34 5.52 2.24
N PHE A 76 5.64 6.33 3.25
CA PHE A 76 7.04 6.53 3.68
C PHE A 76 7.67 5.27 4.26
N HIS A 77 6.89 4.51 5.04
CA HIS A 77 7.38 3.28 5.63
C HIS A 77 7.63 2.21 4.58
N ILE A 78 6.67 2.00 3.67
CA ILE A 78 6.79 0.98 2.62
C ILE A 78 7.89 1.34 1.61
N ALA A 79 7.99 2.61 1.20
CA ALA A 79 9.08 3.07 0.35
C ALA A 79 10.45 2.85 1.02
N GLY A 80 10.54 3.08 2.34
CA GLY A 80 11.74 2.80 3.13
C GLY A 80 12.08 1.31 3.18
N ILE A 81 11.10 0.42 3.38
CA ILE A 81 11.29 -1.03 3.38
C ILE A 81 11.75 -1.53 2.00
N VAL A 82 11.11 -1.05 0.92
CA VAL A 82 11.52 -1.38 -0.46
C VAL A 82 12.96 -0.93 -0.69
N ARG A 83 13.26 0.35 -0.41
CA ARG A 83 14.61 0.89 -0.59
C ARG A 83 15.66 0.13 0.20
N PHE A 84 15.39 -0.24 1.45
CA PHE A 84 16.28 -1.07 2.26
C PHE A 84 16.50 -2.45 1.61
N SER A 85 15.41 -3.11 1.21
CA SER A 85 15.43 -4.47 0.67
C SER A 85 16.15 -4.59 -0.68
N THR A 86 16.28 -3.47 -1.40
CA THR A 86 16.91 -3.39 -2.72
C THR A 86 18.37 -2.98 -2.69
N GLN A 87 18.94 -2.67 -1.51
CA GLN A 87 20.36 -2.30 -1.39
C GLN A 87 21.26 -3.47 -1.83
N PRO A 88 22.39 -3.22 -2.53
CA PRO A 88 23.23 -4.28 -3.08
C PRO A 88 23.72 -5.31 -2.06
N TRP A 89 23.95 -4.89 -0.81
CA TRP A 89 24.38 -5.78 0.28
C TRP A 89 23.21 -6.52 0.97
N ILE A 90 21.96 -6.10 0.74
CA ILE A 90 20.75 -6.78 1.21
C ILE A 90 20.21 -7.69 0.11
N ASP A 91 20.03 -7.15 -1.11
CA ASP A 91 19.63 -7.84 -2.33
C ASP A 91 18.48 -8.84 -2.11
N ARG A 92 17.45 -8.37 -1.41
CA ARG A 92 16.29 -9.18 -1.01
C ARG A 92 15.14 -9.05 -2.00
N PHE A 93 15.02 -7.89 -2.62
CA PHE A 93 13.96 -7.54 -3.54
C PHE A 93 14.54 -6.76 -4.72
N PRO A 94 14.03 -6.89 -5.94
CA PRO A 94 14.53 -6.13 -7.08
C PRO A 94 14.28 -4.63 -6.89
N GLN A 95 15.20 -3.80 -7.39
CA GLN A 95 14.96 -2.35 -7.42
C GLN A 95 13.63 -2.06 -8.09
N SER A 96 12.78 -1.29 -7.43
CA SER A 96 11.38 -1.10 -7.80
C SER A 96 10.95 0.35 -7.69
N ILE A 97 10.01 0.75 -8.53
CA ILE A 97 9.24 1.99 -8.35
C ILE A 97 8.18 1.71 -7.32
N VAL A 98 8.05 2.55 -6.28
CA VAL A 98 6.95 2.46 -5.31
C VAL A 98 5.91 3.51 -5.66
N VAL A 99 4.66 3.09 -5.75
CA VAL A 99 3.51 3.93 -6.12
C VAL A 99 2.48 3.85 -5.00
N GLY A 100 2.41 4.89 -4.18
CA GLY A 100 1.39 5.04 -3.15
C GLY A 100 0.14 5.74 -3.71
N ILE A 101 -1.02 5.14 -3.51
CA ILE A 101 -2.31 5.73 -3.91
C ILE A 101 -2.92 6.37 -2.68
N GLY A 102 -2.84 7.72 -2.59
CA GLY A 102 -3.36 8.50 -1.47
C GLY A 102 -4.73 9.11 -1.75
N GLY A 103 -5.32 9.71 -0.71
CA GLY A 103 -6.59 10.41 -0.81
C GLY A 103 -7.78 9.50 -1.08
N ASN A 104 -7.72 8.24 -0.63
CA ASN A 104 -8.77 7.27 -0.81
C ASN A 104 -10.01 7.58 0.06
N THR A 105 -11.19 7.41 -0.52
CA THR A 105 -12.42 7.27 0.27
C THR A 105 -12.54 5.81 0.67
N ARG A 106 -11.70 5.35 1.62
CA ARG A 106 -11.42 3.95 1.94
C ARG A 106 -12.65 3.05 1.94
N ARG A 107 -13.72 3.47 2.63
CA ARG A 107 -14.92 2.64 2.75
C ARG A 107 -15.66 2.49 1.43
N ARG A 108 -15.65 3.51 0.57
CA ARG A 108 -16.20 3.44 -0.78
C ARG A 108 -15.30 2.62 -1.69
N ASP A 109 -14.01 2.98 -1.73
CA ASP A 109 -13.08 2.49 -2.75
C ASP A 109 -12.67 1.03 -2.55
N PHE A 110 -12.65 0.55 -1.29
CA PHE A 110 -12.16 -0.78 -0.94
C PHE A 110 -13.27 -1.79 -0.63
N THR A 111 -14.53 -1.41 -0.75
CA THR A 111 -15.64 -2.33 -0.51
C THR A 111 -16.48 -2.54 -1.76
N PHE A 112 -16.94 -3.76 -1.97
CA PHE A 112 -17.87 -4.10 -3.05
C PHE A 112 -19.33 -3.84 -2.61
N PRO A 113 -20.26 -3.64 -3.60
CA PRO A 113 -21.67 -3.42 -3.30
C PRO A 113 -22.27 -4.60 -2.54
N VAL A 114 -23.13 -4.30 -1.59
CA VAL A 114 -23.90 -5.27 -0.79
C VAL A 114 -25.37 -4.90 -0.80
N GLU A 115 -26.26 -5.91 -0.68
CA GLU A 115 -27.72 -5.70 -0.66
C GLU A 115 -28.21 -5.05 0.63
N ASN A 116 -27.57 -5.37 1.75
CA ASN A 116 -27.84 -4.79 3.05
C ASN A 116 -26.54 -4.61 3.85
N THR A 117 -26.61 -3.87 4.94
CA THR A 117 -25.47 -3.53 5.79
C THR A 117 -25.65 -4.03 7.24
N ASP A 118 -26.52 -5.01 7.47
CA ASP A 118 -26.82 -5.48 8.83
C ASP A 118 -25.66 -6.20 9.49
N PHE A 119 -24.76 -6.77 8.67
CA PHE A 119 -23.50 -7.37 9.14
C PHE A 119 -22.58 -6.35 9.81
N ILE A 120 -22.59 -5.06 9.41
CA ILE A 120 -21.72 -4.03 9.98
C ILE A 120 -21.89 -3.91 11.49
N GLU A 121 -23.15 -3.95 11.97
CA GLU A 121 -23.44 -3.84 13.41
C GLU A 121 -23.11 -5.14 14.15
N LYS A 122 -23.25 -6.30 13.50
CA LYS A 122 -22.81 -7.58 14.05
C LYS A 122 -21.29 -7.64 14.26
N GLU A 123 -20.53 -6.96 13.39
CA GLU A 123 -19.08 -6.81 13.50
C GLU A 123 -18.65 -5.69 14.47
N GLY A 124 -19.55 -5.13 15.24
CA GLY A 124 -19.25 -4.10 16.24
C GLY A 124 -19.04 -2.69 15.68
N PHE A 125 -19.30 -2.47 14.41
CA PHE A 125 -19.20 -1.15 13.79
C PHE A 125 -20.56 -0.45 13.72
N GLN A 126 -20.54 0.89 13.68
CA GLN A 126 -21.75 1.67 13.43
C GLN A 126 -21.95 1.86 11.92
N LYS A 127 -23.15 1.64 11.40
CA LYS A 127 -23.50 1.91 9.98
C LYS A 127 -23.15 3.32 9.54
N ALA A 128 -23.30 4.30 10.45
CA ALA A 128 -22.91 5.70 10.21
C ALA A 128 -21.43 5.89 9.87
N ASN A 129 -20.57 4.94 10.26
CA ASN A 129 -19.16 4.95 9.88
C ASN A 129 -18.93 4.59 8.41
N PHE A 130 -19.96 4.12 7.69
CA PHE A 130 -19.91 3.75 6.28
C PHE A 130 -20.87 4.63 5.45
N PRO A 131 -20.66 5.96 5.40
CA PRO A 131 -21.55 6.87 4.68
C PRO A 131 -21.53 6.64 3.16
N SER A 132 -20.49 6.04 2.65
CA SER A 132 -20.37 5.60 1.27
C SER A 132 -19.59 4.27 1.22
N TYR A 133 -20.05 3.32 0.41
CA TYR A 133 -19.45 2.00 0.23
C TYR A 133 -19.78 1.45 -1.17
N GLY A 134 -19.17 0.33 -1.53
CA GLY A 134 -19.53 -0.42 -2.72
C GLY A 134 -18.93 0.11 -4.02
N GLY A 135 -17.85 0.91 -3.97
CA GLY A 135 -17.20 1.50 -5.15
C GLY A 135 -15.96 0.73 -5.66
N SER A 136 -15.69 -0.45 -5.14
CA SER A 136 -14.45 -1.19 -5.45
C SER A 136 -14.31 -1.55 -6.93
N GLU A 137 -15.41 -1.77 -7.64
CA GLU A 137 -15.38 -2.05 -9.09
C GLU A 137 -14.85 -0.86 -9.89
N GLN A 138 -15.33 0.35 -9.59
CA GLN A 138 -14.84 1.59 -10.21
C GLN A 138 -13.40 1.86 -9.82
N TYR A 139 -13.03 1.62 -8.56
CA TYR A 139 -11.67 1.82 -8.11
C TYR A 139 -10.69 0.83 -8.77
N ARG A 140 -11.09 -0.43 -8.95
CA ARG A 140 -10.32 -1.42 -9.71
C ARG A 140 -10.21 -1.03 -11.19
N ALA A 141 -11.28 -0.50 -11.78
CA ALA A 141 -11.26 0.01 -13.15
C ALA A 141 -10.30 1.22 -13.30
N PHE A 142 -10.27 2.12 -12.33
CA PHE A 142 -9.28 3.21 -12.27
C PHE A 142 -7.85 2.67 -12.26
N ILE A 143 -7.54 1.73 -11.37
CA ILE A 143 -6.20 1.12 -11.30
C ILE A 143 -5.83 0.48 -12.65
N LYS A 144 -6.73 -0.34 -13.20
CA LYS A 144 -6.49 -1.09 -14.44
C LYS A 144 -6.36 -0.22 -15.66
N ASN A 145 -7.29 0.72 -15.84
CA ASN A 145 -7.46 1.44 -17.11
C ASN A 145 -6.77 2.80 -17.14
N GLU A 146 -6.42 3.35 -15.97
CA GLU A 146 -5.83 4.69 -15.87
C GLU A 146 -4.47 4.67 -15.17
N LEU A 147 -4.37 4.19 -13.93
CA LEU A 147 -3.12 4.27 -13.16
C LEU A 147 -2.01 3.38 -13.75
N ILE A 148 -2.28 2.09 -14.01
CA ILE A 148 -1.28 1.18 -14.58
C ILE A 148 -0.78 1.67 -15.95
N PRO A 149 -1.65 2.06 -16.90
CA PRO A 149 -1.22 2.68 -18.15
C PRO A 149 -0.45 3.99 -17.96
N TYR A 150 -0.88 4.85 -17.03
CA TYR A 150 -0.18 6.08 -16.70
C TYR A 150 1.27 5.80 -16.29
N MET A 151 1.48 4.86 -15.37
CA MET A 151 2.82 4.47 -14.95
C MET A 151 3.64 3.86 -16.10
N GLY A 152 3.02 3.03 -16.92
CA GLY A 152 3.67 2.42 -18.10
C GLY A 152 4.14 3.43 -19.15
N ASN A 153 3.40 4.53 -19.31
CA ASN A 153 3.70 5.56 -20.29
C ASN A 153 4.74 6.58 -19.79
N ASN A 154 4.78 6.85 -18.50
CA ASN A 154 5.60 7.93 -17.93
C ASN A 154 6.87 7.42 -17.25
N TYR A 155 6.94 6.13 -16.88
CA TYR A 155 8.04 5.55 -16.13
C TYR A 155 8.61 4.28 -16.80
N LYS A 156 9.88 3.99 -16.54
CA LYS A 156 10.57 2.79 -17.07
C LYS A 156 10.15 1.55 -16.30
N THR A 157 9.00 0.98 -16.64
CA THR A 157 8.50 -0.26 -16.02
C THR A 157 8.76 -1.49 -16.90
N ASN A 158 8.97 -2.64 -16.25
CA ASN A 158 9.10 -3.94 -16.91
C ASN A 158 7.78 -4.73 -16.96
N GLY A 159 6.68 -4.13 -16.46
CA GLY A 159 5.35 -4.73 -16.45
C GLY A 159 5.08 -5.66 -15.27
N LYS A 160 6.07 -5.99 -14.42
CA LYS A 160 5.83 -6.72 -13.17
C LYS A 160 5.27 -5.80 -12.11
N GLN A 161 4.26 -6.28 -11.39
CA GLN A 161 3.45 -5.48 -10.47
C GLN A 161 3.16 -6.23 -9.17
N THR A 162 3.40 -5.56 -8.05
CA THR A 162 3.07 -6.02 -6.70
C THR A 162 1.98 -5.12 -6.12
N LEU A 163 0.97 -5.69 -5.46
CA LEU A 163 -0.07 -4.97 -4.73
C LEU A 163 0.09 -5.21 -3.23
N ILE A 164 0.05 -4.13 -2.44
CA ILE A 164 0.09 -4.19 -0.97
C ILE A 164 -1.18 -3.53 -0.43
N GLY A 165 -1.89 -4.24 0.47
CA GLY A 165 -3.06 -3.69 1.15
C GLY A 165 -3.33 -4.35 2.48
N GLU A 166 -3.79 -3.55 3.45
CA GLU A 166 -4.16 -3.97 4.79
C GLU A 166 -5.63 -3.66 5.09
N SER A 167 -6.25 -4.48 5.94
CA SER A 167 -7.61 -4.24 6.45
C SER A 167 -8.63 -4.15 5.30
N LEU A 168 -9.34 -3.04 5.12
CA LEU A 168 -10.23 -2.82 3.96
C LEU A 168 -9.46 -2.80 2.63
N ALA A 169 -8.22 -2.26 2.60
CA ALA A 169 -7.36 -2.36 1.43
C ALA A 169 -6.89 -3.81 1.20
N GLY A 170 -6.75 -4.60 2.27
CA GLY A 170 -6.55 -6.05 2.21
C GLY A 170 -7.76 -6.77 1.61
N LEU A 171 -8.98 -6.40 2.01
CA LEU A 171 -10.23 -6.91 1.41
C LEU A 171 -10.27 -6.63 -0.09
N PHE A 172 -9.95 -5.40 -0.50
CA PHE A 172 -9.90 -5.03 -1.91
C PHE A 172 -8.82 -5.80 -2.67
N SER A 173 -7.67 -6.03 -2.05
CA SER A 173 -6.61 -6.87 -2.62
C SER A 173 -7.07 -8.33 -2.82
N VAL A 174 -7.84 -8.89 -1.87
CA VAL A 174 -8.49 -10.19 -2.02
C VAL A 174 -9.52 -10.17 -3.15
N GLU A 175 -10.32 -9.11 -3.26
CA GLU A 175 -11.30 -8.98 -4.35
C GLU A 175 -10.61 -8.99 -5.73
N ILE A 176 -9.48 -8.29 -5.89
CA ILE A 176 -8.70 -8.32 -7.14
C ILE A 176 -8.13 -9.70 -7.38
N LEU A 177 -7.49 -10.31 -6.37
CA LEU A 177 -6.95 -11.66 -6.45
C LEU A 177 -7.98 -12.67 -6.94
N LEU A 178 -9.23 -12.57 -6.46
CA LEU A 178 -10.28 -13.50 -6.79
C LEU A 178 -10.97 -13.20 -8.13
N LYS A 179 -11.19 -11.93 -8.47
CA LYS A 179 -11.97 -11.53 -9.65
C LYS A 179 -11.12 -11.20 -10.88
N GLN A 180 -9.89 -10.67 -10.69
CA GLN A 180 -8.97 -10.27 -11.77
C GLN A 180 -7.52 -10.54 -11.40
N PRO A 181 -7.14 -11.79 -11.10
CA PRO A 181 -5.79 -12.14 -10.60
C PRO A 181 -4.65 -11.77 -11.55
N GLU A 182 -4.96 -11.53 -12.83
CA GLU A 182 -3.95 -11.15 -13.83
C GLU A 182 -3.41 -9.72 -13.68
N LEU A 183 -4.05 -8.87 -12.87
CA LEU A 183 -3.63 -7.48 -12.70
C LEU A 183 -2.29 -7.35 -11.98
N PHE A 184 -1.98 -8.26 -11.05
CA PHE A 184 -0.72 -8.23 -10.32
C PHE A 184 -0.03 -9.59 -10.37
N ASP A 185 1.29 -9.57 -10.22
CA ASP A 185 2.11 -10.79 -10.14
C ASP A 185 2.28 -11.23 -8.69
N ASP A 186 2.33 -10.25 -7.78
CA ASP A 186 2.50 -10.47 -6.35
C ASP A 186 1.41 -9.75 -5.57
N TYR A 187 0.81 -10.44 -4.62
CA TYR A 187 -0.18 -9.92 -3.70
C TYR A 187 0.35 -10.01 -2.27
N ILE A 188 0.52 -8.89 -1.61
CA ILE A 188 0.87 -8.81 -0.18
C ILE A 188 -0.37 -8.31 0.54
N ILE A 189 -1.12 -9.26 1.07
CA ILE A 189 -2.42 -9.06 1.71
C ILE A 189 -2.21 -9.18 3.22
N ILE A 190 -2.67 -8.18 3.97
CA ILE A 190 -2.42 -8.10 5.39
C ILE A 190 -3.75 -7.90 6.12
N SER A 191 -4.07 -8.80 7.04
CA SER A 191 -5.24 -8.72 7.91
C SER A 191 -6.51 -8.25 7.19
N PRO A 192 -6.95 -8.93 6.09
CA PRO A 192 -8.03 -8.47 5.25
C PRO A 192 -9.37 -8.50 5.98
N SER A 193 -10.20 -7.47 5.81
CA SER A 193 -11.53 -7.33 6.40
C SER A 193 -12.57 -8.22 5.69
N LEU A 194 -12.37 -9.57 5.74
CA LEU A 194 -13.20 -10.54 5.01
C LEU A 194 -14.65 -10.59 5.47
N TRP A 195 -14.93 -10.08 6.67
CA TRP A 195 -16.28 -9.93 7.22
C TRP A 195 -17.22 -9.07 6.35
N TRP A 196 -16.67 -8.22 5.44
CA TRP A 196 -17.48 -7.39 4.57
C TRP A 196 -18.39 -8.22 3.66
N GLY A 197 -19.68 -7.91 3.67
CA GLY A 197 -20.69 -8.61 2.90
C GLY A 197 -20.98 -10.01 3.40
N ASP A 198 -20.99 -10.23 4.73
CA ASP A 198 -21.17 -11.54 5.36
C ASP A 198 -20.22 -12.61 4.75
N GLU A 199 -18.92 -12.30 4.70
CA GLU A 199 -17.86 -13.22 4.24
C GLU A 199 -17.99 -13.69 2.76
N PHE A 200 -18.73 -12.94 1.94
CA PHE A 200 -19.04 -13.31 0.54
C PHE A 200 -17.81 -13.69 -0.29
N LEU A 201 -16.70 -12.95 -0.15
CA LEU A 201 -15.47 -13.27 -0.89
C LEU A 201 -14.85 -14.58 -0.42
N LEU A 202 -14.87 -14.84 0.88
CA LEU A 202 -14.34 -16.08 1.46
C LEU A 202 -15.15 -17.28 1.01
N GLU A 203 -16.47 -17.22 1.11
CA GLU A 203 -17.38 -18.30 0.71
C GLU A 203 -17.27 -18.69 -0.77
N ASN A 204 -16.95 -17.70 -1.61
CA ASN A 204 -16.83 -17.90 -3.07
C ASN A 204 -15.38 -17.98 -3.57
N ALA A 205 -14.37 -17.97 -2.69
CA ALA A 205 -12.97 -17.85 -3.06
C ALA A 205 -12.51 -18.98 -4.00
N ASP A 206 -12.80 -20.24 -3.68
CA ASP A 206 -12.41 -21.37 -4.52
C ASP A 206 -13.00 -21.28 -5.93
N LYS A 207 -14.30 -20.99 -6.03
CA LYS A 207 -15.00 -20.81 -7.30
C LYS A 207 -14.39 -19.70 -8.15
N PHE A 208 -14.06 -18.56 -7.54
CA PHE A 208 -13.45 -17.46 -8.25
C PHE A 208 -12.03 -17.80 -8.73
N LEU A 209 -11.20 -18.41 -7.89
CA LEU A 209 -9.85 -18.82 -8.27
C LEU A 209 -9.86 -19.84 -9.42
N GLN A 210 -10.69 -20.87 -9.35
CA GLN A 210 -10.82 -21.86 -10.42
C GLN A 210 -11.23 -21.23 -11.75
N ARG A 211 -12.13 -20.25 -11.71
CA ARG A 211 -12.63 -19.57 -12.90
C ARG A 211 -11.63 -18.60 -13.50
N ASN A 212 -10.97 -17.79 -12.67
CA ASN A 212 -10.31 -16.57 -13.09
C ASN A 212 -8.78 -16.68 -13.16
N LEU A 213 -8.16 -17.53 -12.33
CA LEU A 213 -6.69 -17.65 -12.29
C LEU A 213 -6.17 -18.39 -13.52
N LYS A 214 -5.32 -17.72 -14.31
CA LYS A 214 -4.77 -18.26 -15.59
C LYS A 214 -3.25 -18.14 -15.68
N LYS A 215 -2.59 -17.56 -14.65
CA LYS A 215 -1.14 -17.41 -14.58
C LYS A 215 -0.61 -17.79 -13.21
N ASN A 216 0.66 -18.05 -13.09
CA ASN A 216 1.31 -18.21 -11.79
C ASN A 216 1.45 -16.85 -11.12
N ILE A 217 1.12 -16.78 -9.84
CA ILE A 217 1.23 -15.59 -9.00
C ILE A 217 1.83 -15.94 -7.63
N ASN A 218 2.34 -14.93 -6.94
CA ASN A 218 2.76 -15.05 -5.55
C ASN A 218 1.72 -14.37 -4.64
N VAL A 219 1.37 -15.02 -3.53
CA VAL A 219 0.47 -14.48 -2.53
C VAL A 219 1.07 -14.64 -1.15
N TYR A 220 1.22 -13.54 -0.45
CA TYR A 220 1.52 -13.48 0.96
C TYR A 220 0.28 -13.02 1.72
N LEU A 221 -0.09 -13.75 2.76
CA LEU A 221 -1.17 -13.41 3.67
C LEU A 221 -0.61 -13.32 5.09
N GLY A 222 -0.48 -12.08 5.57
CA GLY A 222 -0.01 -11.77 6.91
C GLY A 222 -1.17 -11.49 7.87
N VAL A 223 -1.11 -12.03 9.08
CA VAL A 223 -2.14 -11.82 10.10
C VAL A 223 -1.51 -11.53 11.46
N PRO A 224 -2.08 -10.59 12.26
CA PRO A 224 -1.61 -10.24 13.58
C PRO A 224 -2.07 -11.27 14.63
N ASN A 225 -1.92 -10.88 15.90
CA ASN A 225 -2.33 -11.68 17.05
C ASN A 225 -3.80 -12.08 16.97
N ARG A 226 -4.05 -13.39 17.05
CA ARG A 226 -5.41 -13.97 17.01
C ARG A 226 -6.29 -13.49 18.15
N GLU A 227 -5.71 -13.25 19.33
CA GLU A 227 -6.48 -12.87 20.52
C GLU A 227 -7.06 -11.45 20.43
N GLU A 228 -6.53 -10.59 19.53
CA GLU A 228 -7.07 -9.26 19.29
C GLU A 228 -8.40 -9.33 18.51
N ASP A 229 -8.45 -10.18 17.47
CA ASP A 229 -9.65 -10.41 16.66
C ASP A 229 -9.67 -11.86 16.15
N VAL A 230 -10.33 -12.71 16.91
CA VAL A 230 -10.46 -14.15 16.62
C VAL A 230 -11.14 -14.40 15.29
N LYS A 231 -12.18 -13.60 14.96
CA LYS A 231 -12.95 -13.78 13.73
C LYS A 231 -12.10 -13.45 12.51
N MET A 232 -11.45 -12.30 12.49
CA MET A 232 -10.60 -11.88 11.37
C MET A 232 -9.43 -12.86 11.13
N TYR A 233 -8.87 -13.40 12.22
CA TYR A 233 -7.85 -14.46 12.11
C TYR A 233 -8.42 -15.73 11.50
N ASP A 234 -9.56 -16.22 11.99
CA ASP A 234 -10.17 -17.47 11.55
C ASP A 234 -10.64 -17.38 10.09
N GLU A 235 -11.19 -16.22 9.65
CA GLU A 235 -11.52 -15.91 8.26
C GLU A 235 -10.27 -15.95 7.37
N SER A 236 -9.20 -15.28 7.79
CA SER A 236 -7.92 -15.26 7.07
C SER A 236 -7.30 -16.65 6.98
N LYS A 237 -7.43 -17.44 8.06
CA LYS A 237 -6.98 -18.83 8.09
C LYS A 237 -7.77 -19.71 7.13
N ALA A 238 -9.09 -19.54 7.06
CA ALA A 238 -9.95 -20.26 6.12
C ALA A 238 -9.58 -19.89 4.65
N LEU A 239 -9.40 -18.59 4.34
CA LEU A 239 -8.93 -18.16 3.04
C LEU A 239 -7.58 -18.78 2.68
N SER A 240 -6.67 -18.90 3.65
CA SER A 240 -5.36 -19.49 3.45
C SER A 240 -5.41 -20.94 2.96
N GLU A 241 -6.35 -21.74 3.46
CA GLU A 241 -6.50 -23.12 3.02
C GLU A 241 -7.01 -23.21 1.57
N VAL A 242 -7.91 -22.30 1.17
CA VAL A 242 -8.38 -22.20 -0.22
C VAL A 242 -7.23 -21.83 -1.16
N ILE A 243 -6.48 -20.77 -0.85
CA ILE A 243 -5.36 -20.31 -1.69
C ILE A 243 -4.28 -21.39 -1.81
N LYS A 244 -3.91 -22.03 -0.70
CA LYS A 244 -2.88 -23.07 -0.64
C LYS A 244 -3.18 -24.27 -1.50
N SER A 245 -4.45 -24.59 -1.72
CA SER A 245 -4.88 -25.70 -2.57
C SER A 245 -4.57 -25.50 -4.06
N ASN A 246 -4.36 -24.25 -4.50
CA ASN A 246 -4.15 -23.91 -5.90
C ASN A 246 -2.67 -23.94 -6.30
N LYS A 247 -2.31 -24.85 -7.20
CA LYS A 247 -0.92 -25.07 -7.64
C LYS A 247 -0.29 -23.92 -8.44
N GLN A 248 -1.10 -22.99 -8.93
CA GLN A 248 -0.60 -21.79 -9.65
C GLN A 248 -0.22 -20.67 -8.69
N ILE A 249 -0.44 -20.83 -7.38
CA ILE A 249 -0.14 -19.83 -6.38
C ILE A 249 1.05 -20.29 -5.54
N HIS A 250 2.15 -19.53 -5.60
CA HIS A 250 3.19 -19.62 -4.59
C HIS A 250 2.69 -18.86 -3.35
N PHE A 251 2.29 -19.60 -2.32
CA PHE A 251 1.56 -19.06 -1.18
C PHE A 251 2.36 -19.11 0.11
N VAL A 252 2.31 -18.01 0.86
CA VAL A 252 2.86 -17.88 2.21
C VAL A 252 1.78 -17.36 3.16
N PHE A 253 1.49 -18.11 4.21
CA PHE A 253 0.73 -17.66 5.38
C PHE A 253 1.70 -17.29 6.50
N ASP A 254 1.56 -16.09 7.06
CA ASP A 254 2.45 -15.56 8.09
C ASP A 254 1.67 -15.04 9.31
N TYR A 255 1.72 -15.79 10.40
CA TYR A 255 1.13 -15.40 11.68
C TYR A 255 2.16 -14.67 12.53
N MET A 256 1.82 -13.47 12.96
CA MET A 256 2.66 -12.56 13.75
C MET A 256 2.00 -12.28 15.11
N PRO A 257 2.17 -13.17 16.10
CA PRO A 257 1.49 -13.07 17.39
C PRO A 257 1.92 -11.85 18.23
N ASP A 258 3.05 -11.25 17.92
CA ASP A 258 3.57 -10.07 18.63
C ASP A 258 3.04 -8.75 18.05
N GLU A 259 2.31 -8.83 16.90
CA GLU A 259 1.74 -7.66 16.23
C GLU A 259 0.23 -7.55 16.49
N LEU A 260 -0.26 -6.31 16.52
CA LEU A 260 -1.68 -5.97 16.53
C LEU A 260 -2.13 -5.54 15.12
N HIS A 261 -3.43 -5.47 14.91
CA HIS A 261 -4.00 -5.00 13.62
C HIS A 261 -3.43 -3.65 13.17
N SER A 262 -3.24 -2.73 14.13
CA SER A 262 -2.71 -1.39 13.87
C SER A 262 -1.18 -1.31 13.65
N THR A 263 -0.43 -2.39 13.91
CA THR A 263 1.05 -2.38 13.83
C THR A 263 1.60 -3.38 12.80
N VAL A 264 0.79 -4.31 12.35
CA VAL A 264 1.23 -5.48 11.58
C VAL A 264 1.78 -5.16 10.19
N ILE A 265 1.32 -4.08 9.55
CA ILE A 265 1.59 -3.83 8.13
C ILE A 265 3.09 -3.77 7.81
N HIS A 266 3.88 -3.01 8.57
CA HIS A 266 5.30 -2.81 8.25
C HIS A 266 6.11 -4.10 8.42
N GLN A 267 5.87 -4.83 9.51
CA GLN A 267 6.51 -6.11 9.75
C GLN A 267 6.08 -7.15 8.70
N ALA A 268 4.79 -7.16 8.33
CA ALA A 268 4.27 -8.05 7.30
C ALA A 268 4.91 -7.80 5.93
N VAL A 269 5.06 -6.54 5.50
CA VAL A 269 5.71 -6.21 4.22
C VAL A 269 7.18 -6.62 4.23
N TYR A 270 7.89 -6.37 5.33
CA TYR A 270 9.27 -6.83 5.48
C TYR A 270 9.39 -8.35 5.40
N ASN A 271 8.49 -9.07 6.08
CA ASN A 271 8.42 -10.53 6.04
C ASN A 271 8.03 -11.05 4.66
N ALA A 272 7.09 -10.39 3.97
CA ALA A 272 6.66 -10.77 2.62
C ALA A 272 7.85 -10.81 1.65
N PHE A 273 8.66 -9.75 1.60
CA PHE A 273 9.87 -9.74 0.77
C PHE A 273 10.86 -10.84 1.17
N LYS A 274 10.98 -11.11 2.47
CA LYS A 274 11.86 -12.16 2.97
C LYS A 274 11.39 -13.56 2.59
N LYS A 275 10.08 -13.80 2.59
CA LYS A 275 9.50 -15.14 2.41
C LYS A 275 9.13 -15.45 0.96
N LEU A 276 8.65 -14.46 0.21
CA LEU A 276 8.37 -14.62 -1.22
C LEU A 276 9.66 -14.65 -2.08
N TYR A 277 10.70 -13.93 -1.62
CA TYR A 277 11.98 -13.83 -2.31
C TYR A 277 13.11 -14.32 -1.39
N PRO A 278 13.12 -15.60 -1.01
CA PRO A 278 14.16 -16.11 -0.12
C PRO A 278 15.53 -16.01 -0.81
N LYS A 279 16.50 -15.41 -0.12
CA LYS A 279 17.89 -15.44 -0.56
C LYS A 279 18.35 -16.89 -0.50
N THR A 280 18.47 -17.54 -1.65
CA THR A 280 19.13 -18.82 -1.76
C THR A 280 20.62 -18.59 -1.59
N VAL A 281 21.15 -18.94 -0.42
CA VAL A 281 22.57 -18.97 -0.07
C VAL A 281 23.27 -17.72 -0.61
N TYR A 282 23.95 -16.95 0.24
CA TYR A 282 24.76 -15.80 -0.16
C TYR A 282 25.11 -15.89 -1.63
N SER A 283 24.31 -15.22 -2.46
CA SER A 283 24.41 -15.33 -3.90
C SER A 283 25.88 -15.16 -4.23
N LYS A 284 26.42 -16.11 -4.92
CA LYS A 284 27.80 -16.17 -5.30
C LYS A 284 28.26 -14.78 -5.72
N GLN A 285 29.14 -14.22 -4.91
CA GLN A 285 29.86 -13.01 -5.24
C GLN A 285 30.58 -13.21 -6.58
#